data_253ae336466d1fb53ae9ce7aad77c37a
#
_entry.id   253ae336466d1fb53ae9ce7aad77c37a
#
_cell.length_a   1.000
_cell.length_b   1.000
_cell.length_c   1.000
_cell.angle_alpha   90.00
_cell.angle_beta   90.00
_cell.angle_gamma   90.00
#
_symmetry.space_group_name_H-M   'P 1'
#
loop_
_entity.id
_entity.type
_entity.pdbx_description
1 polymer ?
#
loop_
_entity_poly.entity_id
_entity_poly.type
_entity_poly.pdbx_seq_one_letter_code
_entity_poly.pdbx_strand_id
1 'polypeptide(L)'
;GLSYGAHSNLCVNQIRRNGNPEQRRRYLPRLISGEHVGALAMSEPGSGSDVVSMRLRADRRGDRYVLNGNKMWITNGPDADTLVVYAKTNVAAGPRGITAFLIEKGFPGFTTAQKLDKLGMRGSNTCELVFQDCEVPEENVLGRVGEGVRVLMSGLDYERAVLAGGPLGI
;
A
#
# COMPACT_ATOMS: atom_id res chain seq x y z
N GLY A 1 11.34 13.64 6.88
CA GLY A 1 10.41 14.11 5.87
C GLY A 1 9.72 13.01 5.08
N LEU A 2 10.46 12.24 4.25
CA LEU A 2 9.86 11.29 3.31
C LEU A 2 9.05 10.18 4.02
N SER A 3 9.57 9.61 5.09
CA SER A 3 8.86 8.58 5.89
C SER A 3 7.54 9.10 6.44
N TYR A 4 7.50 10.35 6.91
CA TYR A 4 6.28 10.99 7.38
C TYR A 4 5.27 11.16 6.22
N GLY A 5 5.74 11.63 5.06
CA GLY A 5 4.89 11.77 3.87
C GLY A 5 4.24 10.45 3.46
N ALA A 6 5.02 9.37 3.36
CA ALA A 6 4.51 8.05 3.03
C ALA A 6 3.51 7.52 4.07
N HIS A 7 3.77 7.76 5.35
CA HIS A 7 2.87 7.40 6.44
C HIS A 7 1.57 8.21 6.41
N SER A 8 1.66 9.53 6.61
CA SER A 8 0.48 10.39 6.82
C SER A 8 -0.28 10.70 5.54
N ASN A 9 0.46 11.12 4.49
CA ASN A 9 -0.19 11.64 3.29
C ASN A 9 -0.60 10.54 2.32
N LEU A 10 0.09 9.39 2.36
CA LEU A 10 -0.25 8.24 1.52
C LEU A 10 -1.13 7.25 2.29
N CYS A 11 -0.57 6.49 3.23
CA CYS A 11 -1.27 5.39 3.90
C CYS A 11 -2.49 5.86 4.72
N VAL A 12 -2.27 6.76 5.67
CA VAL A 12 -3.35 7.25 6.56
C VAL A 12 -4.44 7.95 5.79
N ASN A 13 -4.08 8.78 4.79
CA ASN A 13 -5.03 9.48 3.95
C ASN A 13 -5.91 8.51 3.14
N GLN A 14 -5.33 7.44 2.59
CA GLN A 14 -6.10 6.42 1.85
C GLN A 14 -7.09 5.69 2.76
N ILE A 15 -6.68 5.29 3.96
CA ILE A 15 -7.57 4.64 4.94
C ILE A 15 -8.67 5.61 5.37
N ARG A 16 -8.34 6.87 5.68
CA ARG A 16 -9.30 7.91 6.06
C ARG A 16 -10.37 8.12 4.99
N ARG A 17 -9.98 8.16 3.70
CA ARG A 17 -10.89 8.45 2.58
C ARG A 17 -11.75 7.26 2.21
N ASN A 18 -11.18 6.06 2.16
CA ASN A 18 -11.80 4.88 1.54
C ASN A 18 -12.18 3.78 2.54
N GLY A 19 -11.68 3.84 3.77
CA GLY A 19 -12.00 2.87 4.82
C GLY A 19 -13.45 2.96 5.28
N ASN A 20 -14.04 1.82 5.58
CA ASN A 20 -15.32 1.76 6.26
C ASN A 20 -15.18 2.19 7.74
N PRO A 21 -16.28 2.39 8.49
CA PRO A 21 -16.21 2.81 9.89
C PRO A 21 -15.39 1.87 10.78
N GLU A 22 -15.47 0.55 10.55
CA GLU A 22 -14.72 -0.47 11.27
C GLU A 22 -13.21 -0.34 11.04
N GLN A 23 -12.81 -0.28 9.77
CA GLN A 23 -11.41 -0.11 9.38
C GLN A 23 -10.82 1.21 9.92
N ARG A 24 -11.57 2.31 9.87
CA ARG A 24 -11.12 3.58 10.44
C ARG A 24 -10.92 3.48 11.96
N ARG A 25 -11.82 2.84 12.69
CA ARG A 25 -11.67 2.62 14.15
C ARG A 25 -10.49 1.72 14.49
N ARG A 26 -10.24 0.70 13.67
CA ARG A 26 -9.17 -0.28 13.91
C ARG A 26 -7.78 0.30 13.63
N TYR A 27 -7.60 1.01 12.52
CA TYR A 27 -6.28 1.41 12.05
C TYR A 27 -5.89 2.85 12.37
N LEU A 28 -6.81 3.82 12.24
CA LEU A 28 -6.43 5.23 12.33
C LEU A 28 -5.89 5.66 13.69
N PRO A 29 -6.43 5.25 14.85
CA PRO A 29 -5.92 5.73 16.14
C PRO A 29 -4.43 5.47 16.34
N ARG A 30 -3.96 4.26 16.08
CA ARG A 30 -2.54 3.90 16.24
C ARG A 30 -1.63 4.51 15.17
N LEU A 31 -2.14 4.68 13.96
CA LEU A 31 -1.42 5.38 12.90
C LEU A 31 -1.30 6.89 13.21
N ILE A 32 -2.35 7.54 13.71
CA ILE A 32 -2.34 8.97 14.05
C ILE A 32 -1.44 9.25 15.24
N SER A 33 -1.42 8.38 16.25
CA SER A 33 -0.54 8.52 17.42
C SER A 33 0.93 8.24 17.09
N GLY A 34 1.23 7.58 15.96
CA GLY A 34 2.56 7.12 15.61
C GLY A 34 2.99 5.82 16.30
N GLU A 35 2.08 5.17 17.03
CA GLU A 35 2.31 3.83 17.59
C GLU A 35 2.53 2.80 16.46
N HIS A 36 1.78 2.96 15.36
CA HIS A 36 1.94 2.17 14.14
C HIS A 36 2.52 3.01 13.00
N VAL A 37 3.37 2.40 12.20
CA VAL A 37 3.90 2.98 10.97
C VAL A 37 3.09 2.52 9.77
N GLY A 38 2.74 3.46 8.90
CA GLY A 38 2.01 3.18 7.67
C GLY A 38 2.89 3.24 6.42
N ALA A 39 2.58 2.39 5.43
CA ALA A 39 3.16 2.42 4.10
C ALA A 39 2.10 2.26 3.00
N LEU A 40 2.45 2.67 1.79
CA LEU A 40 1.62 2.47 0.60
C LEU A 40 2.43 1.74 -0.48
N ALA A 41 1.87 0.67 -1.02
CA ALA A 41 2.56 -0.24 -1.93
C ALA A 41 1.80 -0.41 -3.25
N MET A 42 2.14 0.42 -4.24
CA MET A 42 1.58 0.33 -5.59
C MET A 42 2.59 -0.19 -6.61
N SER A 43 3.83 0.29 -6.57
CA SER A 43 4.85 0.01 -7.58
C SER A 43 5.39 -1.42 -7.49
N GLU A 44 5.81 -1.95 -8.65
CA GLU A 44 6.45 -3.25 -8.80
C GLU A 44 7.73 -3.09 -9.64
N PRO A 45 8.65 -4.09 -9.66
CA PRO A 45 9.86 -4.01 -10.47
C PRO A 45 9.60 -3.67 -11.95
N GLY A 46 8.52 -4.18 -12.52
CA GLY A 46 8.11 -3.94 -13.91
C GLY A 46 6.97 -2.94 -14.09
N SER A 47 6.54 -2.23 -13.04
CA SER A 47 5.35 -1.36 -13.08
C SER A 47 5.53 -0.17 -12.12
N GLY A 48 6.16 0.89 -12.63
CA GLY A 48 6.38 2.15 -11.92
C GLY A 48 5.37 3.22 -12.33
N SER A 49 5.68 3.99 -13.38
CA SER A 49 4.78 5.04 -13.88
C SER A 49 3.45 4.49 -14.38
N ASP A 50 3.45 3.33 -15.03
CA ASP A 50 2.25 2.59 -15.40
C ASP A 50 1.88 1.58 -14.30
N VAL A 51 1.40 2.10 -13.16
CA VAL A 51 1.02 1.25 -12.01
C VAL A 51 -0.15 0.33 -12.30
N VAL A 52 -1.00 0.63 -13.27
CA VAL A 52 -2.14 -0.23 -13.62
C VAL A 52 -1.72 -1.53 -14.32
N SER A 53 -0.49 -1.58 -14.83
CA SER A 53 0.14 -2.80 -15.37
C SER A 53 0.72 -3.73 -14.29
N MET A 54 0.45 -3.45 -13.01
CA MET A 54 0.89 -4.31 -11.90
C MET A 54 0.48 -5.79 -12.10
N ARG A 55 1.27 -6.69 -11.50
CA ARG A 55 1.12 -8.14 -11.66
C ARG A 55 0.82 -8.88 -10.36
N LEU A 56 1.00 -8.24 -9.18
CA LEU A 56 0.62 -8.83 -7.90
C LEU A 56 -0.83 -9.30 -7.98
N ARG A 57 -1.06 -10.59 -7.77
CA ARG A 57 -2.39 -11.21 -7.83
C ARG A 57 -2.99 -11.35 -6.45
N ALA A 58 -4.32 -11.30 -6.39
CA ALA A 58 -5.13 -11.58 -5.22
C ALA A 58 -6.29 -12.50 -5.64
N ASP A 59 -6.09 -13.79 -5.47
CA ASP A 59 -7.09 -14.81 -5.84
C ASP A 59 -8.05 -15.04 -4.66
N ARG A 60 -9.37 -14.92 -4.90
CA ARG A 60 -10.38 -15.14 -3.86
C ARG A 60 -10.48 -16.60 -3.48
N ARG A 61 -10.43 -16.91 -2.17
CA ARG A 61 -10.64 -18.24 -1.59
C ARG A 61 -11.59 -18.15 -0.39
N GLY A 62 -12.88 -18.36 -0.66
CA GLY A 62 -13.92 -18.26 0.37
C GLY A 62 -14.06 -16.83 0.90
N ASP A 63 -13.77 -16.65 2.18
CA ASP A 63 -13.85 -15.40 2.94
C ASP A 63 -12.53 -14.57 2.95
N ARG A 64 -11.56 -14.95 2.11
CA ARG A 64 -10.23 -14.31 2.05
C ARG A 64 -9.71 -14.20 0.64
N TYR A 65 -8.64 -13.44 0.51
CA TYR A 65 -7.83 -13.34 -0.69
C TYR A 65 -6.43 -13.90 -0.43
N VAL A 66 -5.86 -14.58 -1.41
CA VAL A 66 -4.48 -15.09 -1.36
C VAL A 66 -3.65 -14.27 -2.33
N LEU A 67 -2.70 -13.51 -1.79
CA LEU A 67 -1.84 -12.62 -2.55
C LEU A 67 -0.53 -13.32 -2.92
N ASN A 68 -0.14 -13.19 -4.20
CA ASN A 68 1.12 -13.71 -4.74
C ASN A 68 1.80 -12.72 -5.66
N GLY A 69 3.07 -12.41 -5.40
CA GLY A 69 3.92 -11.48 -6.16
C GLY A 69 4.69 -10.52 -5.27
N ASN A 70 5.19 -9.44 -5.86
CA ASN A 70 6.11 -8.52 -5.18
C ASN A 70 5.67 -7.07 -5.37
N LYS A 71 6.07 -6.21 -4.43
CA LYS A 71 6.06 -4.75 -4.55
C LYS A 71 7.47 -4.23 -4.35
N MET A 72 7.83 -3.12 -5.02
CA MET A 72 9.18 -2.59 -5.00
C MET A 72 9.20 -1.10 -4.69
N TRP A 73 10.31 -0.65 -4.10
CA TRP A 73 10.57 0.74 -3.69
C TRP A 73 9.57 1.28 -2.65
N ILE A 74 9.17 0.42 -1.71
CA ILE A 74 8.16 0.80 -0.72
C ILE A 74 8.82 1.51 0.45
N THR A 75 8.57 2.81 0.55
CA THR A 75 8.98 3.64 1.68
C THR A 75 8.27 3.19 2.95
N ASN A 76 8.99 3.11 4.05
CA ASN A 76 8.57 2.54 5.33
C ASN A 76 8.28 1.04 5.29
N GLY A 77 8.45 0.35 4.16
CA GLY A 77 8.13 -1.08 4.04
C GLY A 77 8.71 -1.96 5.16
N PRO A 78 10.01 -1.80 5.54
CA PRO A 78 10.60 -2.60 6.60
C PRO A 78 10.00 -2.36 8.00
N ASP A 79 9.46 -1.16 8.23
CA ASP A 79 9.01 -0.70 9.54
C ASP A 79 7.48 -0.72 9.68
N ALA A 80 6.76 -0.82 8.56
CA ALA A 80 5.32 -0.65 8.51
C ALA A 80 4.54 -1.75 9.25
N ASP A 81 3.63 -1.32 10.12
CA ASP A 81 2.65 -2.19 10.81
C ASP A 81 1.37 -2.36 9.99
N THR A 82 1.02 -1.35 9.18
CA THR A 82 -0.16 -1.35 8.30
C THR A 82 0.22 -0.81 6.93
N LEU A 83 -0.15 -1.55 5.88
CA LEU A 83 0.15 -1.15 4.51
C LEU A 83 -1.13 -1.10 3.66
N VAL A 84 -1.25 -0.08 2.81
CA VAL A 84 -2.23 -0.08 1.72
C VAL A 84 -1.56 -0.69 0.49
N VAL A 85 -2.04 -1.85 0.04
CA VAL A 85 -1.46 -2.63 -1.06
C VAL A 85 -2.48 -2.79 -2.18
N TYR A 86 -2.06 -2.56 -3.43
CA TYR A 86 -2.90 -2.74 -4.61
C TYR A 86 -2.52 -4.03 -5.33
N ALA A 87 -3.52 -4.86 -5.64
CA ALA A 87 -3.33 -6.15 -6.31
C ALA A 87 -4.44 -6.44 -7.33
N LYS A 88 -4.19 -7.32 -8.29
CA LYS A 88 -5.18 -7.74 -9.29
C LYS A 88 -6.05 -8.88 -8.75
N THR A 89 -7.32 -8.59 -8.55
CA THR A 89 -8.37 -9.58 -8.27
C THR A 89 -9.00 -10.15 -9.55
N ASN A 90 -8.88 -9.43 -10.67
CA ASN A 90 -9.31 -9.91 -11.99
C ASN A 90 -8.35 -9.39 -13.08
N VAL A 91 -7.47 -10.26 -13.54
CA VAL A 91 -6.43 -9.90 -14.55
C VAL A 91 -7.08 -9.46 -15.87
N ALA A 92 -8.15 -10.10 -16.29
CA ALA A 92 -8.81 -9.82 -17.58
C ALA A 92 -9.53 -8.46 -17.60
N ALA A 93 -9.88 -7.91 -16.43
CA ALA A 93 -10.58 -6.64 -16.35
C ALA A 93 -9.65 -5.41 -16.43
N GLY A 94 -8.33 -5.61 -16.63
CA GLY A 94 -7.36 -4.52 -16.74
C GLY A 94 -7.35 -3.62 -15.49
N PRO A 95 -7.46 -2.28 -15.63
CA PRO A 95 -7.51 -1.35 -14.49
C PRO A 95 -8.69 -1.61 -13.53
N ARG A 96 -9.83 -2.05 -14.04
CA ARG A 96 -11.02 -2.39 -13.25
C ARG A 96 -10.91 -3.70 -12.47
N GLY A 97 -9.84 -4.45 -12.68
CA GLY A 97 -9.52 -5.66 -11.92
C GLY A 97 -8.60 -5.43 -10.73
N ILE A 98 -8.25 -4.19 -10.42
CA ILE A 98 -7.38 -3.85 -9.29
C ILE A 98 -8.23 -3.59 -8.04
N THR A 99 -7.78 -4.13 -6.92
CA THR A 99 -8.38 -3.95 -5.59
C THR A 99 -7.32 -3.45 -4.62
N ALA A 100 -7.71 -2.59 -3.69
CA ALA A 100 -6.85 -2.15 -2.60
C ALA A 100 -7.11 -2.99 -1.34
N PHE A 101 -6.04 -3.34 -0.61
CA PHE A 101 -6.07 -4.16 0.60
C PHE A 101 -5.32 -3.48 1.73
N LEU A 102 -5.79 -3.69 2.96
CA LEU A 102 -5.07 -3.38 4.18
C LEU A 102 -4.29 -4.63 4.61
N ILE A 103 -2.97 -4.56 4.54
CA ILE A 103 -2.07 -5.63 4.97
C ILE A 103 -1.50 -5.27 6.32
N GLU A 104 -1.50 -6.23 7.25
CA GLU A 104 -0.93 -6.07 8.58
C GLU A 104 0.42 -6.79 8.66
N LYS A 105 1.34 -6.21 9.41
CA LYS A 105 2.60 -6.87 9.76
C LYS A 105 2.29 -8.18 10.48
N GLY A 106 2.87 -9.25 10.00
CA GLY A 106 2.65 -10.60 10.57
C GLY A 106 1.55 -11.41 9.89
N PHE A 107 0.90 -10.91 8.83
CA PHE A 107 0.05 -11.78 8.02
C PHE A 107 0.87 -12.94 7.44
N PRO A 108 0.39 -14.19 7.56
CA PRO A 108 1.07 -15.34 6.97
C PRO A 108 1.35 -15.12 5.47
N GLY A 109 2.57 -15.42 5.04
CA GLY A 109 2.98 -15.24 3.64
C GLY A 109 3.36 -13.81 3.23
N PHE A 110 3.29 -12.83 4.15
CA PHE A 110 3.81 -11.48 3.92
C PHE A 110 5.20 -11.32 4.56
N THR A 111 6.18 -10.89 3.77
CA THR A 111 7.54 -10.62 4.24
C THR A 111 8.11 -9.38 3.55
N THR A 112 9.12 -8.78 4.18
CA THR A 112 9.96 -7.76 3.56
C THR A 112 11.28 -8.40 3.13
N ALA A 113 11.71 -8.09 1.90
CA ALA A 113 12.98 -8.55 1.37
C ALA A 113 14.06 -7.45 1.54
N GLN A 114 15.01 -7.39 0.63
CA GLN A 114 16.15 -6.51 0.69
C GLN A 114 15.79 -5.04 0.98
N LYS A 115 16.35 -4.49 2.05
CA LYS A 115 16.40 -3.05 2.26
C LYS A 115 17.32 -2.42 1.21
N LEU A 116 16.81 -1.41 0.50
CA LEU A 116 17.55 -0.79 -0.58
C LEU A 116 18.55 0.23 -0.06
N ASP A 117 19.81 0.15 -0.54
CA ASP A 117 20.79 1.22 -0.38
C ASP A 117 20.60 2.28 -1.46
N LYS A 118 20.13 3.45 -1.06
CA LYS A 118 19.73 4.52 -1.99
C LYS A 118 20.84 5.55 -2.14
N LEU A 119 20.97 6.13 -3.33
CA LEU A 119 21.90 7.23 -3.60
C LEU A 119 21.52 8.50 -2.80
N GLY A 120 20.22 8.78 -2.65
CA GLY A 120 19.69 9.88 -1.85
C GLY A 120 18.52 9.44 -0.97
N MET A 121 17.93 10.37 -0.21
CA MET A 121 16.80 10.11 0.72
C MET A 121 17.09 8.97 1.72
N ARG A 122 18.32 8.85 2.16
CA ARG A 122 18.82 7.73 3.00
C ARG A 122 18.23 7.72 4.41
N GLY A 123 17.58 8.80 4.84
CA GLY A 123 16.86 8.92 6.11
C GLY A 123 15.51 8.19 6.14
N SER A 124 15.07 7.58 5.04
CA SER A 124 13.88 6.71 5.00
C SER A 124 14.26 5.29 4.61
N ASN A 125 13.66 4.30 5.29
CA ASN A 125 13.82 2.90 4.92
C ASN A 125 12.94 2.59 3.70
N THR A 126 13.50 1.85 2.75
CA THR A 126 12.81 1.47 1.51
C THR A 126 13.17 0.03 1.18
N CYS A 127 12.20 -0.79 0.84
CA CYS A 127 12.44 -2.21 0.54
C CYS A 127 11.54 -2.74 -0.57
N GLU A 128 11.78 -3.98 -0.92
CA GLU A 128 10.87 -4.87 -1.60
C GLU A 128 9.93 -5.53 -0.60
N LEU A 129 8.66 -5.71 -0.98
CA LEU A 129 7.68 -6.53 -0.27
C LEU A 129 7.44 -7.81 -1.06
N VAL A 130 7.34 -8.93 -0.37
CA VAL A 130 7.10 -10.25 -0.97
C VAL A 130 5.84 -10.85 -0.38
N PHE A 131 4.95 -11.28 -1.26
CA PHE A 131 3.71 -11.98 -0.94
C PHE A 131 3.78 -13.39 -1.54
N GLN A 132 3.78 -14.38 -0.67
CA GLN A 132 3.83 -15.80 -1.04
C GLN A 132 2.71 -16.53 -0.29
N ASP A 133 1.63 -16.80 -1.02
CA ASP A 133 0.39 -17.32 -0.47
C ASP A 133 -0.11 -16.49 0.74
N CYS A 134 0.04 -15.16 0.65
CA CYS A 134 -0.35 -14.26 1.74
C CYS A 134 -1.86 -14.21 1.88
N GLU A 135 -2.37 -14.72 3.00
CA GLU A 135 -3.79 -14.75 3.31
C GLU A 135 -4.27 -13.43 3.89
N VAL A 136 -5.24 -12.81 3.23
CA VAL A 136 -5.83 -11.51 3.62
C VAL A 136 -7.34 -11.67 3.76
N PRO A 137 -7.93 -11.42 4.95
CA PRO A 137 -9.37 -11.48 5.15
C PRO A 137 -10.14 -10.54 4.21
N GLU A 138 -11.36 -10.92 3.78
CA GLU A 138 -12.20 -10.08 2.93
C GLU A 138 -12.50 -8.72 3.57
N GLU A 139 -12.60 -8.64 4.87
CA GLU A 139 -12.81 -7.40 5.65
C GLU A 139 -11.65 -6.38 5.51
N ASN A 140 -10.48 -6.82 5.03
CA ASN A 140 -9.33 -5.98 4.77
C ASN A 140 -9.32 -5.38 3.35
N VAL A 141 -10.35 -5.59 2.54
CA VAL A 141 -10.53 -4.87 1.29
C VAL A 141 -10.81 -3.40 1.59
N LEU A 142 -9.96 -2.51 1.09
CA LEU A 142 -10.12 -1.06 1.23
C LEU A 142 -10.96 -0.51 0.07
N GLY A 143 -12.13 0.02 0.40
CA GLY A 143 -13.13 0.41 -0.60
C GLY A 143 -13.93 -0.79 -1.10
N ARG A 144 -13.98 -1.00 -2.43
CA ARG A 144 -14.69 -2.12 -3.06
C ARG A 144 -13.77 -2.92 -3.97
N VAL A 145 -14.09 -4.20 -4.12
CA VAL A 145 -13.42 -5.09 -5.08
C VAL A 145 -13.53 -4.51 -6.50
N GLY A 146 -12.41 -4.45 -7.21
CA GLY A 146 -12.33 -3.88 -8.56
C GLY A 146 -12.25 -2.35 -8.63
N GLU A 147 -12.38 -1.65 -7.50
CA GLU A 147 -12.28 -0.18 -7.43
C GLU A 147 -10.92 0.34 -6.92
N GLY A 148 -9.88 -0.48 -6.94
CA GLY A 148 -8.57 -0.11 -6.44
C GLY A 148 -7.97 1.11 -7.13
N VAL A 149 -8.18 1.28 -8.44
CA VAL A 149 -7.73 2.49 -9.16
C VAL A 149 -8.46 3.74 -8.65
N ARG A 150 -9.75 3.64 -8.31
CA ARG A 150 -10.48 4.76 -7.72
C ARG A 150 -9.94 5.13 -6.34
N VAL A 151 -9.62 4.12 -5.52
CA VAL A 151 -8.97 4.32 -4.23
C VAL A 151 -7.63 5.04 -4.43
N LEU A 152 -6.79 4.55 -5.33
CA LEU A 152 -5.49 5.15 -5.65
C LEU A 152 -5.63 6.61 -6.08
N MET A 153 -6.49 6.89 -7.06
CA MET A 153 -6.67 8.23 -7.62
C MET A 153 -7.27 9.21 -6.61
N SER A 154 -8.09 8.75 -5.66
CA SER A 154 -8.68 9.61 -4.63
C SER A 154 -7.65 10.33 -3.75
N GLY A 155 -6.43 9.77 -3.63
CA GLY A 155 -5.33 10.35 -2.86
C GLY A 155 -4.31 11.08 -3.74
N LEU A 156 -4.13 10.64 -4.98
CA LEU A 156 -2.95 10.96 -5.78
C LEU A 156 -2.77 12.45 -6.07
N ASP A 157 -3.84 13.20 -6.32
CA ASP A 157 -3.75 14.64 -6.56
C ASP A 157 -3.33 15.39 -5.30
N TYR A 158 -3.89 15.01 -4.16
CA TYR A 158 -3.50 15.54 -2.86
C TYR A 158 -2.03 15.17 -2.52
N GLU A 159 -1.66 13.94 -2.77
CA GLU A 159 -0.32 13.42 -2.53
C GLU A 159 0.73 14.18 -3.34
N ARG A 160 0.48 14.41 -4.63
CA ARG A 160 1.37 15.19 -5.51
C ARG A 160 1.56 16.63 -5.01
N ALA A 161 0.48 17.27 -4.59
CA ALA A 161 0.53 18.64 -4.07
C ALA A 161 1.35 18.71 -2.77
N VAL A 162 1.11 17.81 -1.83
CA VAL A 162 1.79 17.81 -0.52
C VAL A 162 3.26 17.41 -0.63
N LEU A 163 3.57 16.40 -1.45
CA LEU A 163 4.95 15.94 -1.64
C LEU A 163 5.83 16.97 -2.37
N ALA A 164 5.24 17.89 -3.14
CA ALA A 164 5.97 19.02 -3.74
C ALA A 164 6.60 19.94 -2.69
N GLY A 165 6.08 19.95 -1.46
CA GLY A 165 6.69 20.69 -0.34
C GLY A 165 8.10 20.22 0.04
N GLY A 166 8.45 18.95 -0.23
CA GLY A 166 9.79 18.44 0.00
C GLY A 166 10.86 19.16 -0.82
N PRO A 167 10.78 19.14 -2.17
CA PRO A 167 11.69 19.88 -3.04
C PRO A 167 11.74 21.39 -2.79
N LEU A 168 10.63 22.00 -2.35
CA LEU A 168 10.60 23.43 -1.99
C LEU A 168 11.36 23.74 -0.71
N GLY A 169 11.55 22.76 0.15
CA GLY A 169 12.27 22.92 1.43
C GLY A 169 13.77 22.59 1.35
N ILE A 170 14.26 22.15 0.19
CA ILE A 170 15.67 21.87 -0.08
C ILE A 170 16.33 23.10 -0.75
#